data_bf5be6c4085690b395276618b220416a
#
_entry.id   bf5be6c4085690b395276618b220416a
#
_cell.length_a   1.000
_cell.length_b   1.000
_cell.length_c   1.000
_cell.angle_alpha   90.00
_cell.angle_beta   90.00
_cell.angle_gamma   90.00
#
_symmetry.space_group_name_H-M   'P 1'
#
loop_
_entity.id
_entity.type
_entity.pdbx_description
1 polymer ?
#
loop_
_entity_poly.entity_id
_entity_poly.type
_entity_poly.pdbx_seq_one_letter_code
_entity_poly.pdbx_strand_id
1 'polypeptide(L)'
;SVNELYEFLESSRLPITDDGYFLAYKKVTEDFKDKHTRSMDNSVGSTVSMPRRKVNDNRDQTCSTGLHFAAYNYANSFGSGKLVVLKINPKDVVSIPSDYNNEKGRCCEYIVHSHVESEDTLTGKGFVSSY
;
A
#
# COMPACT_ATOMS: atom_id res chain seq x y z
N SER A 1 -0.30 13.41 -8.48
CA SER A 1 -0.39 13.50 -9.92
C SER A 1 0.04 12.20 -10.59
N VAL A 2 -0.28 12.08 -11.86
CA VAL A 2 0.04 10.87 -12.62
C VAL A 2 1.54 10.65 -12.67
N ASN A 3 2.31 11.71 -12.91
CA ASN A 3 3.77 11.59 -12.99
C ASN A 3 4.38 11.14 -11.66
N GLU A 4 3.85 11.64 -10.55
CA GLU A 4 4.33 11.24 -9.22
C GLU A 4 4.09 9.76 -8.97
N LEU A 5 2.94 9.26 -9.39
CA LEU A 5 2.65 7.85 -9.23
C LEU A 5 3.60 6.97 -10.05
N TYR A 6 3.84 7.32 -11.30
CA TYR A 6 4.73 6.54 -12.14
C TYR A 6 6.17 6.56 -11.61
N GLU A 7 6.63 7.70 -11.12
CA GLU A 7 7.94 7.79 -10.48
C GLU A 7 8.02 6.89 -9.25
N PHE A 8 6.95 6.88 -8.45
CA PHE A 8 6.87 6.02 -7.28
C PHE A 8 6.96 4.54 -7.66
N LEU A 9 6.17 4.13 -8.65
CA LEU A 9 6.15 2.73 -9.07
C LEU A 9 7.51 2.29 -9.62
N GLU A 10 8.14 3.15 -10.40
CA GLU A 10 9.44 2.85 -10.99
C GLU A 10 10.53 2.76 -9.93
N SER A 11 10.62 3.75 -9.05
CA SER A 11 11.68 3.78 -8.03
C SER A 11 11.49 2.69 -6.97
N SER A 12 10.25 2.33 -6.68
CA SER A 12 9.93 1.31 -5.67
C SER A 12 9.88 -0.08 -6.26
N ARG A 13 9.94 -0.21 -7.58
CA ARG A 13 9.87 -1.48 -8.30
C ARG A 13 8.62 -2.28 -7.95
N LEU A 14 7.50 -1.60 -7.80
CA LEU A 14 6.24 -2.25 -7.51
C LEU A 14 5.62 -2.78 -8.81
N PRO A 15 5.12 -4.01 -8.79
CA PRO A 15 4.58 -4.61 -10.01
C PRO A 15 3.22 -4.03 -10.40
N ILE A 16 2.96 -4.02 -11.69
CA ILE A 16 1.68 -3.63 -12.26
C ILE A 16 1.01 -4.92 -12.73
N THR A 17 -0.26 -5.08 -12.39
CA THR A 17 -1.02 -6.27 -12.75
C THR A 17 -1.56 -6.15 -14.18
N ASP A 18 -1.99 -7.29 -14.74
CA ASP A 18 -2.50 -7.31 -16.12
C ASP A 18 -3.73 -6.43 -16.32
N ASP A 19 -4.52 -6.25 -15.27
CA ASP A 19 -5.73 -5.43 -15.33
C ASP A 19 -5.47 -3.95 -14.95
N GLY A 20 -4.22 -3.55 -14.91
CA GLY A 20 -3.86 -2.15 -14.74
C GLY A 20 -3.82 -1.65 -13.30
N TYR A 21 -3.89 -2.54 -12.34
CA TYR A 21 -3.67 -2.21 -10.93
C TYR A 21 -2.18 -2.33 -10.62
N PHE A 22 -1.77 -1.87 -9.45
CA PHE A 22 -0.42 -2.14 -8.97
C PHE A 22 -0.49 -2.77 -7.58
N LEU A 23 0.61 -3.40 -7.19
CA LEU A 23 0.71 -4.05 -5.87
C LEU A 23 1.66 -3.23 -5.00
N ALA A 24 1.27 -3.09 -3.73
CA ALA A 24 2.07 -2.40 -2.73
C ALA A 24 1.97 -3.16 -1.41
N TYR A 25 2.51 -2.59 -0.35
CA TYR A 25 2.62 -3.30 0.93
C TYR A 25 2.09 -2.44 2.06
N LYS A 26 1.68 -3.12 3.13
CA LYS A 26 1.25 -2.46 4.36
C LYS A 26 1.47 -3.40 5.54
N LYS A 27 1.98 -2.87 6.65
CA LYS A 27 2.07 -3.61 7.90
C LYS A 27 0.80 -3.37 8.70
N VAL A 28 0.16 -4.44 9.13
CA VAL A 28 -1.07 -4.38 9.93
C VAL A 28 -0.85 -5.14 11.25
N THR A 29 -1.83 -5.10 12.14
CA THR A 29 -1.73 -5.81 13.41
C THR A 29 -1.75 -7.32 13.18
N GLU A 30 -1.47 -8.10 14.24
CA GLU A 30 -1.46 -9.55 14.14
C GLU A 30 -2.83 -10.11 13.78
N ASP A 31 -3.90 -9.40 14.10
CA ASP A 31 -5.27 -9.79 13.75
C ASP A 31 -5.79 -9.04 12.51
N PHE A 32 -4.88 -8.53 11.68
CA PHE A 32 -5.20 -7.90 10.39
C PHE A 32 -6.05 -6.64 10.53
N LYS A 33 -5.77 -5.83 11.54
CA LYS A 33 -6.40 -4.53 11.70
C LYS A 33 -5.41 -3.43 11.34
N ASP A 34 -5.94 -2.28 10.94
CA ASP A 34 -5.09 -1.11 10.71
C ASP A 34 -4.36 -0.74 12.00
N LYS A 35 -3.05 -0.55 11.92
CA LYS A 35 -2.24 -0.24 13.09
C LYS A 35 -2.59 1.09 13.73
N HIS A 36 -3.06 2.02 12.92
CA HIS A 36 -3.36 3.37 13.37
C HIS A 36 -4.67 3.44 14.15
N THR A 37 -5.75 2.93 13.56
CA THR A 37 -7.06 2.96 14.19
C THR A 37 -7.39 1.68 14.94
N ARG A 38 -6.77 0.57 14.55
CA ARG A 38 -7.02 -0.78 15.08
C ARG A 38 -8.45 -1.26 14.87
N SER A 39 -9.16 -0.63 13.95
CA SER A 39 -10.57 -0.97 13.68
C SER A 39 -10.85 -1.39 12.25
N MET A 40 -10.06 -0.92 11.28
CA MET A 40 -10.29 -1.28 9.89
C MET A 40 -9.79 -2.69 9.61
N ASP A 41 -10.67 -3.52 9.02
CA ASP A 41 -10.35 -4.89 8.70
C ASP A 41 -9.52 -4.96 7.42
N ASN A 42 -8.30 -5.45 7.57
CA ASN A 42 -7.35 -5.65 6.47
C ASN A 42 -7.07 -7.13 6.23
N SER A 43 -8.02 -7.98 6.53
CA SER A 43 -7.85 -9.41 6.23
C SER A 43 -7.85 -9.66 4.73
N VAL A 44 -7.22 -10.74 4.32
CA VAL A 44 -7.06 -11.08 2.90
C VAL A 44 -8.43 -11.17 2.25
N GLY A 45 -8.59 -10.52 1.11
CA GLY A 45 -9.83 -10.47 0.36
C GLY A 45 -10.69 -9.26 0.66
N SER A 46 -10.37 -8.50 1.72
CA SER A 46 -11.15 -7.32 2.08
C SER A 46 -10.91 -6.17 1.11
N THR A 47 -11.96 -5.40 0.85
CA THR A 47 -11.83 -4.10 0.19
C THR A 47 -11.96 -3.02 1.27
N VAL A 48 -10.97 -2.16 1.36
CA VAL A 48 -10.92 -1.09 2.35
C VAL A 48 -11.03 0.22 1.61
N SER A 49 -11.95 1.08 2.04
CA SER A 49 -12.17 2.35 1.35
C SER A 49 -12.55 3.46 2.32
N MET A 50 -12.34 4.68 1.87
CA MET A 50 -12.82 5.88 2.56
C MET A 50 -13.12 6.95 1.51
N PRO A 51 -13.94 7.96 1.83
CA PRO A 51 -14.23 9.01 0.84
C PRO A 51 -12.96 9.70 0.36
N ARG A 52 -12.81 9.82 -0.94
CA ARG A 52 -11.61 10.43 -1.54
C ARG A 52 -11.35 11.82 -1.00
N ARG A 53 -12.42 12.62 -0.80
CA ARG A 53 -12.28 14.00 -0.32
C ARG A 53 -11.69 14.10 1.09
N LYS A 54 -11.68 12.99 1.83
CA LYS A 54 -11.13 12.97 3.19
C LYS A 54 -9.66 12.55 3.22
N VAL A 55 -9.11 12.11 2.10
CA VAL A 55 -7.71 11.77 2.00
C VAL A 55 -6.90 13.03 1.76
N ASN A 56 -5.88 13.27 2.58
CA ASN A 56 -5.05 14.45 2.43
C ASN A 56 -4.19 14.33 1.18
N ASP A 57 -4.30 15.31 0.28
CA ASP A 57 -3.58 15.33 -0.99
C ASP A 57 -2.28 16.13 -0.94
N ASN A 58 -1.94 16.70 0.23
CA ASN A 58 -0.71 17.48 0.36
C ASN A 58 0.48 16.54 0.48
N ARG A 59 1.31 16.51 -0.57
CA ARG A 59 2.47 15.62 -0.61
C ARG A 59 3.58 16.02 0.36
N ASP A 60 3.51 17.20 0.95
CA ASP A 60 4.48 17.66 1.94
C ASP A 60 4.13 17.20 3.36
N GLN A 61 2.98 16.57 3.53
CA GLN A 61 2.58 15.99 4.82
C GLN A 61 2.68 14.47 4.73
N THR A 62 3.53 13.89 5.58
CA THR A 62 3.85 12.48 5.51
C THR A 62 2.90 11.59 6.30
N CYS A 63 2.46 12.05 7.46
CA CYS A 63 1.54 11.29 8.32
C CYS A 63 0.24 12.06 8.39
N SER A 64 -0.73 11.66 7.58
CA SER A 64 -1.98 12.39 7.50
C SER A 64 -3.11 11.46 7.12
N THR A 65 -4.33 11.98 7.04
CA THR A 65 -5.54 11.20 6.80
C THR A 65 -5.50 10.53 5.43
N GLY A 66 -5.79 9.25 5.40
CA GLY A 66 -5.81 8.47 4.17
C GLY A 66 -5.47 7.02 4.43
N LEU A 67 -5.70 6.20 3.44
CA LEU A 67 -5.27 4.80 3.48
C LEU A 67 -3.83 4.75 2.96
N HIS A 68 -2.91 4.31 3.80
CA HIS A 68 -1.49 4.33 3.48
C HIS A 68 -1.04 3.01 2.86
N PHE A 69 -0.19 3.12 1.85
CA PHE A 69 0.48 1.99 1.24
C PHE A 69 1.97 2.34 1.08
N ALA A 70 2.80 1.33 0.89
CA ALA A 70 4.24 1.58 0.83
C ALA A 70 4.97 0.54 -0.01
N ALA A 71 6.22 0.86 -0.37
CA ALA A 71 7.15 -0.11 -0.88
C ALA A 71 7.55 -1.08 0.24
N TYR A 72 8.11 -2.22 -0.14
CA TYR A 72 8.37 -3.32 0.78
C TYR A 72 9.21 -2.89 1.99
N ASN A 73 10.35 -2.28 1.75
CA ASN A 73 11.27 -1.97 2.85
C ASN A 73 10.63 -1.04 3.86
N TYR A 74 9.93 -0.03 3.38
CA TYR A 74 9.26 0.91 4.27
C TYR A 74 8.17 0.23 5.10
N ALA A 75 7.31 -0.56 4.45
CA ALA A 75 6.24 -1.25 5.14
C ALA A 75 6.79 -2.22 6.17
N ASN A 76 7.83 -2.98 5.81
CA ASN A 76 8.40 -3.98 6.68
C ASN A 76 9.12 -3.37 7.90
N SER A 77 9.50 -2.09 7.82
CA SER A 77 10.18 -1.42 8.92
C SER A 77 9.23 -0.98 10.04
N PHE A 78 7.93 -1.14 9.85
CA PHE A 78 6.92 -0.67 10.80
C PHE A 78 6.71 -1.61 11.99
N GLY A 79 7.75 -2.22 12.49
CA GLY A 79 7.68 -3.05 13.68
C GLY A 79 7.03 -4.41 13.43
N SER A 80 6.42 -4.97 14.46
CA SER A 80 5.81 -6.29 14.38
C SER A 80 4.41 -6.23 13.75
N GLY A 81 3.89 -7.39 13.38
CA GLY A 81 2.57 -7.52 12.78
C GLY A 81 2.62 -8.34 11.52
N LYS A 82 1.52 -8.30 10.79
CA LYS A 82 1.41 -9.00 9.51
C LYS A 82 1.72 -8.05 8.36
N LEU A 83 2.45 -8.53 7.38
CA LEU A 83 2.73 -7.77 6.17
C LEU A 83 1.77 -8.24 5.09
N VAL A 84 0.95 -7.32 4.58
CA VAL A 84 -0.03 -7.65 3.54
C VAL A 84 0.35 -6.99 2.22
N VAL A 85 -0.08 -7.64 1.14
CA VAL A 85 0.07 -7.14 -0.21
C VAL A 85 -1.26 -6.51 -0.60
N LEU A 86 -1.21 -5.27 -1.07
CA LEU A 86 -2.39 -4.51 -1.46
C LEU A 86 -2.45 -4.41 -2.97
N LYS A 87 -3.66 -4.54 -3.51
CA LYS A 87 -3.92 -4.30 -4.94
C LYS A 87 -4.65 -2.97 -5.06
N ILE A 88 -4.06 -2.02 -5.76
CA ILE A 88 -4.52 -0.63 -5.79
C ILE A 88 -4.73 -0.19 -7.23
N ASN A 89 -5.92 0.39 -7.48
CA ASN A 89 -6.18 1.02 -8.77
C ASN A 89 -5.49 2.40 -8.79
N PRO A 90 -4.68 2.70 -9.81
CA PRO A 90 -4.02 4.01 -9.89
C PRO A 90 -4.96 5.20 -9.74
N LYS A 91 -6.21 5.08 -10.18
CA LYS A 91 -7.19 6.17 -10.05
C LYS A 91 -7.51 6.51 -8.59
N ASP A 92 -7.27 5.59 -7.69
CA ASP A 92 -7.58 5.77 -6.27
C ASP A 92 -6.41 6.33 -5.47
N VAL A 93 -5.27 6.55 -6.10
CA VAL A 93 -4.12 7.17 -5.46
C VAL A 93 -4.33 8.67 -5.38
N VAL A 94 -4.18 9.23 -4.18
CA VAL A 94 -4.42 10.64 -3.94
C VAL A 94 -3.12 11.43 -3.81
N SER A 95 -2.13 10.85 -3.14
CA SER A 95 -0.89 11.58 -2.85
C SER A 95 0.29 10.63 -2.68
N ILE A 96 1.43 11.06 -3.21
CA ILE A 96 2.72 10.42 -2.94
C ILE A 96 3.55 11.46 -2.20
N PRO A 97 3.77 11.31 -0.88
CA PRO A 97 4.56 12.28 -0.13
C PRO A 97 5.96 12.45 -0.71
N SER A 98 6.48 13.67 -0.58
CA SER A 98 7.74 14.04 -1.21
C SER A 98 8.98 13.57 -0.46
N ASP A 99 8.81 13.08 0.76
CA ASP A 99 9.92 12.59 1.58
C ASP A 99 10.03 11.06 1.52
N TYR A 100 10.96 10.50 2.28
CA TYR A 100 11.21 9.07 2.34
C TYR A 100 11.47 8.43 0.96
N ASN A 101 12.06 9.21 0.03
CA ASN A 101 12.43 8.71 -1.29
C ASN A 101 11.26 8.06 -2.06
N ASN A 102 10.06 8.60 -1.86
CA ASN A 102 8.85 8.10 -2.52
C ASN A 102 8.56 6.64 -2.17
N GLU A 103 8.76 6.24 -0.92
CA GLU A 103 8.51 4.86 -0.50
C GLU A 103 7.11 4.62 0.02
N LYS A 104 6.27 5.64 0.09
CA LYS A 104 4.90 5.49 0.59
C LYS A 104 3.94 6.41 -0.15
N GLY A 105 2.65 6.12 -0.03
CA GLY A 105 1.61 6.92 -0.63
C GLY A 105 0.29 6.81 0.12
N ARG A 106 -0.67 7.62 -0.28
CA ARG A 106 -2.03 7.61 0.25
C ARG A 106 -3.03 7.38 -0.86
N CYS A 107 -4.03 6.56 -0.57
CA CYS A 107 -5.11 6.27 -1.50
C CYS A 107 -6.45 6.28 -0.78
N CYS A 108 -7.54 6.17 -1.53
CA CYS A 108 -8.87 6.11 -0.95
C CYS A 108 -9.50 4.72 -1.01
N GLU A 109 -8.86 3.78 -1.67
CA GLU A 109 -9.36 2.40 -1.71
C GLU A 109 -8.25 1.43 -2.10
N TYR A 110 -8.29 0.25 -1.52
CA TYR A 110 -7.45 -0.88 -1.96
C TYR A 110 -8.12 -2.20 -1.62
N ILE A 111 -7.63 -3.26 -2.24
CA ILE A 111 -8.03 -4.64 -1.96
C ILE A 111 -6.83 -5.32 -1.31
N VAL A 112 -7.06 -6.06 -0.22
CA VAL A 112 -6.01 -6.85 0.40
C VAL A 112 -5.86 -8.14 -0.39
N HIS A 113 -4.78 -8.24 -1.16
CA HIS A 113 -4.55 -9.33 -2.08
C HIS A 113 -4.08 -10.61 -1.37
N SER A 114 -3.10 -10.47 -0.48
CA SER A 114 -2.51 -11.62 0.18
C SER A 114 -1.74 -11.13 1.40
N HIS A 115 -1.26 -12.07 2.23
CA HIS A 115 -0.32 -11.70 3.26
C HIS A 115 0.96 -12.50 3.08
N VAL A 116 2.06 -11.97 3.58
CA VAL A 116 3.38 -12.54 3.37
C VAL A 116 3.84 -13.16 4.69
N GLU A 117 4.23 -14.42 4.63
CA GLU A 117 4.63 -15.15 5.82
C GLU A 117 6.13 -15.04 6.10
N SER A 118 6.93 -14.74 5.07
CA SER A 118 8.37 -14.61 5.23
C SER A 118 8.94 -13.65 4.19
N GLU A 119 10.13 -13.13 4.46
CA GLU A 119 10.83 -12.26 3.51
C GLU A 119 11.10 -12.95 2.19
N ASP A 120 11.43 -14.25 2.24
CA ASP A 120 11.68 -14.98 1.01
C ASP A 120 10.45 -15.00 0.11
N THR A 121 9.28 -15.12 0.70
CA THR A 121 8.05 -15.06 -0.05
C THR A 121 7.86 -13.68 -0.67
N LEU A 122 8.19 -12.62 0.08
CA LEU A 122 8.07 -11.26 -0.40
C LEU A 122 8.95 -10.97 -1.60
N THR A 123 10.20 -11.41 -1.52
CA THR A 123 11.13 -11.23 -2.62
C THR A 123 10.93 -12.27 -3.71
N GLY A 124 10.13 -13.28 -3.43
CA GLY A 124 9.79 -14.32 -4.37
C GLY A 124 9.10 -13.75 -5.58
N LYS A 125 9.45 -14.27 -6.73
CA LYS A 125 9.03 -13.69 -7.99
C LYS A 125 7.61 -14.05 -8.38
N GLY A 126 7.07 -15.07 -7.75
CA GLY A 126 5.83 -15.64 -8.20
C GLY A 126 4.58 -15.11 -7.51
N PHE A 127 4.70 -14.45 -6.37
CA PHE A 127 3.50 -14.12 -5.61
C PHE A 127 2.62 -13.10 -6.32
N VAL A 128 3.18 -12.33 -7.22
CA VAL A 128 2.42 -11.31 -7.96
C VAL A 128 1.68 -11.88 -9.16
N SER A 129 2.02 -13.06 -9.59
CA SER A 129 1.47 -13.60 -10.83
C SER A 129 0.07 -14.16 -10.68
N SER A 130 -0.38 -14.35 -9.46
CA SER A 130 -1.65 -15.03 -9.22
C SER A 130 -2.86 -14.13 -9.41
N TYR A 131 -2.66 -12.90 -9.76
CA TYR A 131 -3.75 -11.96 -9.87
C TYR A 131 -3.86 -11.40 -11.26
#